data_56d03acb5a69db068abe69fdae22ba59
#
_entry.id   56d03acb5a69db068abe69fdae22ba59
#
_cell.length_a   1.000
_cell.length_b   1.000
_cell.length_c   1.000
_cell.angle_alpha   90.00
_cell.angle_beta   90.00
_cell.angle_gamma   90.00
#
_symmetry.space_group_name_H-M   'P 1'
#
loop_
_entity.id
_entity.type
_entity.pdbx_description
1 polymer ?
#
loop_
_entity_poly.entity_id
_entity_poly.type
_entity_poly.pdbx_seq_one_letter_code
_entity_poly.pdbx_strand_id
1 'polypeptide(L)'
;MKFTKKLLLSGLVLALGIGFSGAASAEESNKYGLVYQGAITKNVAGQVNIHPVKYKLHGLKIAANVYTPADYSSDKKYAAIVVAHPNGGVKEQVAGLYAQRLAELGYVTITADAAYQGASGGTPRNIDKPYFRTEDIHGMADFISAYAGVDKDRLGVLGICGGGGYTLNAAKSDKRFKAVATLSMFNSGQVRRNGYMNSQLDTVQERLQLASDARAEEIATGKIAYSGTVDFDALTEESINKITNDLYREGMMYYGKTHRHPNSTFAYTTSSLMELMSWDAADNI
;
A
#
# COMPACT_ATOMS: atom_id res chain seq x y z
N MET A 1 -40.71 -4.88 74.77
CA MET A 1 -42.13 -4.40 74.76
C MET A 1 -42.48 -4.02 73.33
N LYS A 2 -43.58 -4.69 72.87
CA LYS A 2 -44.36 -4.45 71.66
C LYS A 2 -43.75 -4.86 70.31
N PHE A 3 -44.21 -5.96 69.85
CA PHE A 3 -44.71 -6.52 68.60
C PHE A 3 -45.28 -5.46 67.61
N THR A 4 -44.99 -5.64 66.34
CA THR A 4 -46.09 -5.79 65.35
C THR A 4 -45.57 -6.45 64.05
N LYS A 5 -46.29 -7.53 63.72
CA LYS A 5 -46.28 -8.23 62.45
C LYS A 5 -46.97 -7.39 61.38
N LYS A 6 -46.56 -7.54 60.08
CA LYS A 6 -47.45 -7.60 58.91
C LYS A 6 -46.61 -8.00 57.71
N LEU A 7 -46.90 -9.09 57.21
CA LEU A 7 -47.74 -9.63 56.11
C LEU A 7 -47.05 -9.63 54.76
N LEU A 8 -46.86 -10.84 54.28
CA LEU A 8 -46.48 -11.20 52.91
C LEU A 8 -47.50 -10.64 51.91
N LEU A 9 -46.97 -10.18 50.76
CA LEU A 9 -47.70 -10.29 49.48
C LEU A 9 -46.71 -10.69 48.42
N SER A 10 -46.91 -11.94 47.96
CA SER A 10 -46.27 -12.55 46.81
C SER A 10 -46.78 -11.89 45.52
N GLY A 11 -45.90 -11.23 44.80
CA GLY A 11 -46.12 -10.76 43.43
C GLY A 11 -45.21 -11.48 42.48
N LEU A 12 -45.75 -12.48 41.80
CA LEU A 12 -45.11 -13.23 40.72
C LEU A 12 -45.03 -12.29 39.51
N VAL A 13 -43.86 -11.69 39.23
CA VAL A 13 -43.61 -10.97 37.98
C VAL A 13 -42.97 -11.97 37.01
N LEU A 14 -43.76 -12.42 36.03
CA LEU A 14 -43.30 -13.17 34.87
C LEU A 14 -42.48 -12.19 34.00
N ALA A 15 -41.17 -12.16 34.11
CA ALA A 15 -40.33 -11.49 33.16
C ALA A 15 -40.18 -12.37 31.91
N LEU A 16 -40.94 -12.03 30.86
CA LEU A 16 -40.64 -12.50 29.50
C LEU A 16 -39.27 -11.93 29.08
N GLY A 17 -38.24 -12.74 29.24
CA GLY A 17 -36.95 -12.49 28.67
C GLY A 17 -37.03 -12.66 27.14
N ILE A 18 -37.19 -11.54 26.43
CA ILE A 18 -36.87 -11.52 25.00
C ILE A 18 -35.35 -11.61 24.90
N GLY A 19 -34.88 -12.83 24.73
CA GLY A 19 -33.51 -13.10 24.38
C GLY A 19 -33.26 -12.52 22.99
N PHE A 20 -32.64 -11.32 22.92
CA PHE A 20 -31.93 -10.92 21.74
C PHE A 20 -30.70 -11.82 21.64
N SER A 21 -30.85 -12.95 20.95
CA SER A 21 -29.71 -13.66 20.39
C SER A 21 -29.14 -12.76 19.29
N GLY A 22 -28.28 -11.84 19.67
CA GLY A 22 -27.35 -11.22 18.76
C GLY A 22 -26.47 -12.33 18.22
N ALA A 23 -26.82 -12.88 17.05
CA ALA A 23 -25.90 -13.65 16.26
C ALA A 23 -24.73 -12.69 15.98
N ALA A 24 -23.63 -12.84 16.72
CA ALA A 24 -22.35 -12.32 16.30
C ALA A 24 -22.12 -12.93 14.92
N SER A 25 -22.32 -12.13 13.86
CA SER A 25 -21.87 -12.49 12.54
C SER A 25 -20.39 -12.80 12.68
N ALA A 26 -19.99 -14.05 12.50
CA ALA A 26 -18.60 -14.41 12.39
C ALA A 26 -18.03 -13.46 11.34
N GLU A 27 -17.07 -12.61 11.73
CA GLU A 27 -16.38 -11.69 10.84
C GLU A 27 -15.80 -12.55 9.73
N GLU A 28 -16.36 -12.43 8.53
CA GLU A 28 -15.96 -13.26 7.40
C GLU A 28 -14.49 -13.02 7.16
N SER A 29 -13.64 -14.05 7.35
CA SER A 29 -12.20 -13.90 7.33
C SER A 29 -11.78 -13.22 6.03
N ASN A 30 -11.11 -12.09 6.12
CA ASN A 30 -10.62 -11.31 4.99
C ASN A 30 -9.49 -12.07 4.28
N LYS A 31 -9.85 -13.02 3.43
CA LYS A 31 -8.92 -13.89 2.71
C LYS A 31 -7.96 -13.16 1.77
N TYR A 32 -8.23 -11.90 1.48
CA TYR A 32 -7.39 -11.06 0.61
C TYR A 32 -6.37 -10.22 1.38
N GLY A 33 -6.46 -10.18 2.72
CA GLY A 33 -5.55 -9.41 3.56
C GLY A 33 -5.71 -7.89 3.44
N LEU A 34 -6.82 -7.40 2.86
CA LEU A 34 -7.06 -5.97 2.67
C LEU A 34 -7.35 -5.30 4.02
N VAL A 35 -6.70 -4.17 4.29
CA VAL A 35 -6.76 -3.52 5.61
C VAL A 35 -7.39 -2.12 5.57
N TYR A 36 -8.15 -1.78 4.54
CA TYR A 36 -8.86 -0.51 4.41
C TYR A 36 -10.37 -0.66 4.60
N GLN A 37 -11.03 0.42 4.98
CA GLN A 37 -12.47 0.43 5.21
C GLN A 37 -13.27 0.15 3.93
N GLY A 38 -14.25 -0.75 4.01
CA GLY A 38 -15.07 -1.16 2.87
C GLY A 38 -14.32 -2.05 1.88
N ALA A 39 -13.28 -2.74 2.34
CA ALA A 39 -12.56 -3.72 1.55
C ALA A 39 -13.44 -4.92 1.16
N ILE A 40 -13.19 -5.46 -0.03
CA ILE A 40 -13.87 -6.67 -0.51
C ILE A 40 -13.42 -7.87 0.33
N THR A 41 -14.35 -8.58 0.94
CA THR A 41 -14.09 -9.82 1.68
C THR A 41 -14.33 -11.08 0.84
N LYS A 42 -15.23 -10.99 -0.14
CA LYS A 42 -15.56 -12.06 -1.10
C LYS A 42 -15.97 -11.48 -2.44
N ASN A 43 -15.78 -12.26 -3.51
CA ASN A 43 -16.31 -11.93 -4.82
C ASN A 43 -17.80 -12.28 -4.91
N VAL A 44 -18.59 -11.36 -5.47
CA VAL A 44 -20.04 -11.50 -5.62
C VAL A 44 -20.44 -11.06 -7.02
N ALA A 45 -21.27 -11.85 -7.69
CA ALA A 45 -21.80 -11.47 -9.01
C ALA A 45 -22.55 -10.13 -8.93
N GLY A 46 -22.32 -9.25 -9.91
CA GLY A 46 -22.92 -7.91 -9.94
C GLY A 46 -22.29 -6.91 -8.99
N GLN A 47 -21.14 -7.22 -8.40
CA GLN A 47 -20.34 -6.30 -7.58
C GLN A 47 -18.92 -6.22 -8.11
N VAL A 48 -18.16 -5.22 -7.62
CA VAL A 48 -16.72 -5.17 -7.86
C VAL A 48 -16.06 -6.41 -7.28
N ASN A 49 -15.22 -7.06 -8.06
CA ASN A 49 -14.52 -8.28 -7.67
C ASN A 49 -13.00 -8.07 -7.68
N ILE A 50 -12.31 -8.84 -6.85
CA ILE A 50 -10.85 -8.83 -6.72
C ILE A 50 -10.27 -10.16 -7.19
N HIS A 51 -9.20 -10.11 -7.97
CA HIS A 51 -8.50 -11.26 -8.53
C HIS A 51 -7.01 -11.17 -8.17
N PRO A 52 -6.55 -11.86 -7.12
CA PRO A 52 -5.12 -11.98 -6.84
C PRO A 52 -4.41 -12.69 -7.99
N VAL A 53 -3.37 -12.05 -8.51
CA VAL A 53 -2.59 -12.56 -9.65
C VAL A 53 -1.09 -12.51 -9.35
N LYS A 54 -0.32 -13.26 -10.14
CA LYS A 54 1.13 -13.24 -10.11
C LYS A 54 1.67 -13.24 -11.53
N TYR A 55 2.64 -12.38 -11.81
CA TYR A 55 3.33 -12.35 -13.10
C TYR A 55 4.85 -12.29 -12.90
N LYS A 56 5.60 -12.49 -13.96
CA LYS A 56 7.07 -12.38 -13.95
C LYS A 56 7.49 -11.02 -14.49
N LEU A 57 8.42 -10.38 -13.79
CA LEU A 57 9.09 -9.16 -14.20
C LEU A 57 10.58 -9.30 -13.91
N HIS A 58 11.43 -9.23 -14.93
CA HIS A 58 12.88 -9.43 -14.81
C HIS A 58 13.29 -10.67 -13.97
N GLY A 59 12.60 -11.78 -14.19
CA GLY A 59 12.83 -13.02 -13.44
C GLY A 59 12.21 -13.09 -12.05
N LEU A 60 11.71 -11.98 -11.51
CA LEU A 60 11.03 -11.91 -10.23
C LEU A 60 9.54 -12.26 -10.36
N LYS A 61 8.99 -12.87 -9.33
CA LYS A 61 7.55 -13.12 -9.22
C LYS A 61 6.89 -11.94 -8.51
N ILE A 62 6.07 -11.20 -9.22
CA ILE A 62 5.34 -10.04 -8.71
C ILE A 62 3.95 -10.46 -8.27
N ALA A 63 3.54 -10.04 -7.06
CA ALA A 63 2.22 -10.27 -6.51
C ALA A 63 1.35 -9.03 -6.71
N ALA A 64 0.18 -9.20 -7.32
CA ALA A 64 -0.74 -8.11 -7.63
C ALA A 64 -2.19 -8.50 -7.38
N ASN A 65 -3.06 -7.50 -7.28
CA ASN A 65 -4.50 -7.63 -7.29
C ASN A 65 -5.07 -6.88 -8.50
N VAL A 66 -5.88 -7.57 -9.30
CA VAL A 66 -6.73 -6.95 -10.32
C VAL A 66 -8.12 -6.78 -9.74
N TYR A 67 -8.72 -5.62 -9.96
CA TYR A 67 -10.12 -5.36 -9.60
C TYR A 67 -10.92 -5.17 -10.88
N THR A 68 -12.08 -5.80 -10.94
CA THR A 68 -12.99 -5.73 -12.08
C THR A 68 -14.31 -5.07 -11.66
N PRO A 69 -14.92 -4.22 -12.51
CA PRO A 69 -16.18 -3.55 -12.19
C PRO A 69 -17.34 -4.55 -12.04
N ALA A 70 -18.46 -4.09 -11.46
CA ALA A 70 -19.63 -4.90 -11.17
C ALA A 70 -20.22 -5.61 -12.39
N ASP A 71 -20.16 -4.97 -13.56
CA ASP A 71 -20.70 -5.47 -14.83
C ASP A 71 -19.62 -6.09 -15.74
N TYR A 72 -18.47 -6.48 -15.18
CA TYR A 72 -17.35 -7.00 -15.95
C TYR A 72 -17.74 -8.22 -16.79
N SER A 73 -17.33 -8.14 -18.05
CA SER A 73 -17.34 -9.26 -19.01
C SER A 73 -16.09 -9.19 -19.88
N SER A 74 -15.46 -10.32 -20.14
CA SER A 74 -14.29 -10.39 -21.04
C SER A 74 -14.57 -9.93 -22.46
N ASP A 75 -15.84 -9.92 -22.87
CA ASP A 75 -16.28 -9.52 -24.21
C ASP A 75 -16.47 -8.00 -24.37
N LYS A 76 -16.49 -7.28 -23.26
CA LYS A 76 -16.53 -5.81 -23.25
C LYS A 76 -15.11 -5.22 -23.36
N LYS A 77 -15.05 -3.90 -23.54
CA LYS A 77 -13.80 -3.14 -23.59
C LYS A 77 -13.78 -2.06 -22.51
N TYR A 78 -12.93 -2.24 -21.51
CA TYR A 78 -12.79 -1.35 -20.36
C TYR A 78 -11.51 -0.54 -20.46
N ALA A 79 -11.56 0.73 -20.11
CA ALA A 79 -10.35 1.45 -19.78
C ALA A 79 -9.72 0.84 -18.51
N ALA A 80 -8.39 0.83 -18.44
CA ALA A 80 -7.71 0.28 -17.29
C ALA A 80 -6.81 1.31 -16.60
N ILE A 81 -6.60 1.13 -15.28
CA ILE A 81 -5.76 2.01 -14.48
C ILE A 81 -4.78 1.19 -13.65
N VAL A 82 -3.50 1.50 -13.82
CA VAL A 82 -2.42 1.03 -12.94
C VAL A 82 -2.38 1.90 -11.69
N VAL A 83 -2.30 1.30 -10.50
CA VAL A 83 -2.24 2.02 -9.23
C VAL A 83 -0.95 1.67 -8.48
N ALA A 84 -0.03 2.64 -8.36
CA ALA A 84 1.26 2.47 -7.69
C ALA A 84 1.19 2.89 -6.22
N HIS A 85 1.65 2.02 -5.33
CA HIS A 85 1.58 2.22 -3.87
C HIS A 85 2.64 3.21 -3.35
N PRO A 86 2.38 3.85 -2.19
CA PRO A 86 3.35 4.69 -1.47
C PRO A 86 4.62 3.94 -1.09
N ASN A 87 5.68 4.68 -0.77
CA ASN A 87 6.86 4.10 -0.15
C ASN A 87 6.45 3.37 1.16
N GLY A 88 6.92 2.14 1.32
CA GLY A 88 6.62 1.30 2.47
C GLY A 88 5.22 0.66 2.50
N GLY A 89 4.34 1.05 1.60
CA GLY A 89 3.01 0.45 1.48
C GLY A 89 3.02 -0.86 0.70
N VAL A 90 1.89 -1.54 0.73
CA VAL A 90 1.60 -2.75 -0.03
C VAL A 90 0.24 -2.64 -0.72
N LYS A 91 -0.02 -3.53 -1.68
CA LYS A 91 -1.26 -3.55 -2.48
C LYS A 91 -2.53 -3.74 -1.65
N GLU A 92 -2.41 -4.25 -0.41
CA GLU A 92 -3.53 -4.46 0.51
C GLU A 92 -3.93 -3.20 1.31
N GLN A 93 -3.20 -2.10 1.15
CA GLN A 93 -3.42 -0.83 1.86
C GLN A 93 -4.04 0.22 0.93
N VAL A 94 -3.62 1.48 1.03
CA VAL A 94 -4.22 2.62 0.29
C VAL A 94 -4.26 2.40 -1.23
N ALA A 95 -3.28 1.72 -1.82
CA ALA A 95 -3.30 1.46 -3.26
C ALA A 95 -4.44 0.51 -3.66
N GLY A 96 -4.71 -0.51 -2.84
CA GLY A 96 -5.88 -1.39 -2.99
C GLY A 96 -7.19 -0.63 -2.84
N LEU A 97 -7.29 0.28 -1.85
CA LEU A 97 -8.45 1.15 -1.68
C LEU A 97 -8.76 1.93 -2.96
N TYR A 98 -7.78 2.64 -3.52
CA TYR A 98 -8.00 3.42 -4.75
C TYR A 98 -8.27 2.52 -5.95
N ALA A 99 -7.60 1.37 -6.08
CA ALA A 99 -7.87 0.41 -7.14
C ALA A 99 -9.32 -0.09 -7.08
N GLN A 100 -9.83 -0.43 -5.88
CA GLN A 100 -11.23 -0.81 -5.69
C GLN A 100 -12.19 0.32 -6.04
N ARG A 101 -11.96 1.55 -5.54
CA ARG A 101 -12.82 2.70 -5.81
C ARG A 101 -12.88 3.06 -7.31
N LEU A 102 -11.78 2.94 -8.02
CA LEU A 102 -11.76 3.13 -9.46
C LEU A 102 -12.51 2.00 -10.19
N ALA A 103 -12.45 0.77 -9.69
CA ALA A 103 -13.25 -0.32 -10.26
C ALA A 103 -14.77 -0.11 -10.03
N GLU A 104 -15.17 0.49 -8.92
CA GLU A 104 -16.56 0.90 -8.66
C GLU A 104 -17.05 1.95 -9.68
N LEU A 105 -16.13 2.72 -10.28
CA LEU A 105 -16.40 3.68 -11.36
C LEU A 105 -16.35 3.07 -12.77
N GLY A 106 -16.18 1.74 -12.88
CA GLY A 106 -16.23 1.03 -14.16
C GLY A 106 -14.89 0.77 -14.84
N TYR A 107 -13.76 1.05 -14.18
CA TYR A 107 -12.43 0.72 -14.70
C TYR A 107 -12.02 -0.71 -14.32
N VAL A 108 -11.19 -1.34 -15.13
CA VAL A 108 -10.38 -2.48 -14.69
C VAL A 108 -9.09 -1.93 -14.08
N THR A 109 -8.74 -2.33 -12.87
CA THR A 109 -7.57 -1.75 -12.19
C THR A 109 -6.60 -2.83 -11.72
N ILE A 110 -5.34 -2.46 -11.59
CA ILE A 110 -4.29 -3.32 -11.03
C ILE A 110 -3.47 -2.53 -10.01
N THR A 111 -3.15 -3.17 -8.90
CA THR A 111 -2.09 -2.72 -7.98
C THR A 111 -1.22 -3.91 -7.59
N ALA A 112 0.08 -3.71 -7.51
CA ALA A 112 1.06 -4.75 -7.18
C ALA A 112 1.95 -4.32 -6.02
N ASP A 113 2.47 -5.29 -5.28
CA ASP A 113 3.63 -5.05 -4.43
C ASP A 113 4.86 -4.86 -5.32
N ALA A 114 5.65 -3.84 -5.04
CA ALA A 114 6.89 -3.59 -5.76
C ALA A 114 7.85 -4.78 -5.67
N ALA A 115 8.69 -4.95 -6.66
CA ALA A 115 9.79 -5.92 -6.62
C ALA A 115 10.60 -5.78 -5.32
N TYR A 116 10.99 -6.88 -4.72
CA TYR A 116 11.67 -6.97 -3.41
C TYR A 116 10.85 -6.55 -2.19
N GLN A 117 9.57 -6.16 -2.35
CA GLN A 117 8.70 -5.66 -1.28
C GLN A 117 7.43 -6.51 -1.15
N GLY A 118 6.74 -6.40 -0.03
CA GLY A 118 5.46 -7.08 0.19
C GLY A 118 5.53 -8.58 -0.06
N ALA A 119 4.55 -9.10 -0.80
CA ALA A 119 4.48 -10.49 -1.23
C ALA A 119 5.19 -10.75 -2.58
N SER A 120 5.78 -9.71 -3.21
CA SER A 120 6.61 -9.85 -4.41
C SER A 120 7.98 -10.46 -4.08
N GLY A 121 8.57 -11.13 -5.06
CA GLY A 121 9.87 -11.80 -4.94
C GLY A 121 11.05 -10.83 -4.92
N GLY A 122 12.23 -11.40 -4.70
CA GLY A 122 13.52 -10.72 -4.72
C GLY A 122 14.24 -10.70 -3.37
N THR A 123 15.57 -10.79 -3.43
CA THR A 123 16.50 -10.70 -2.29
C THR A 123 17.68 -9.82 -2.67
N PRO A 124 18.19 -8.99 -1.73
CA PRO A 124 17.67 -8.78 -0.38
C PRO A 124 16.28 -8.14 -0.41
N ARG A 125 15.53 -8.25 0.70
CA ARG A 125 14.21 -7.62 0.81
C ARG A 125 14.32 -6.12 0.93
N ASN A 126 13.24 -5.42 0.57
CA ASN A 126 13.06 -3.98 0.75
C ASN A 126 14.14 -3.13 0.04
N ILE A 127 14.52 -3.54 -1.17
CA ILE A 127 15.22 -2.64 -2.09
C ILE A 127 14.24 -1.54 -2.51
N ASP A 128 14.69 -0.29 -2.50
CA ASP A 128 13.93 0.87 -3.01
C ASP A 128 14.80 1.66 -3.98
N LYS A 129 14.97 1.10 -5.18
CA LYS A 129 15.72 1.73 -6.27
C LYS A 129 14.76 2.27 -7.32
N PRO A 130 14.94 3.51 -7.80
CA PRO A 130 14.06 4.15 -8.78
C PRO A 130 13.83 3.32 -10.03
N TYR A 131 14.86 2.65 -10.52
CA TYR A 131 14.74 1.75 -11.66
C TYR A 131 13.70 0.66 -11.43
N PHE A 132 13.80 -0.10 -10.34
CA PHE A 132 12.85 -1.18 -10.06
C PHE A 132 11.42 -0.65 -9.85
N ARG A 133 11.28 0.45 -9.14
CA ARG A 133 9.96 1.06 -8.89
C ARG A 133 9.30 1.56 -10.18
N THR A 134 10.09 2.08 -11.13
CA THR A 134 9.60 2.48 -12.46
C THR A 134 9.21 1.24 -13.27
N GLU A 135 10.05 0.21 -13.27
CA GLU A 135 9.77 -1.07 -13.94
C GLU A 135 8.55 -1.80 -13.39
N ASP A 136 8.30 -1.71 -12.09
CA ASP A 136 7.06 -2.26 -11.49
C ASP A 136 5.80 -1.65 -12.12
N ILE A 137 5.84 -0.35 -12.46
CA ILE A 137 4.72 0.35 -13.12
C ILE A 137 4.58 -0.11 -14.57
N HIS A 138 5.68 -0.24 -15.30
CA HIS A 138 5.69 -0.81 -16.66
C HIS A 138 5.19 -2.26 -16.65
N GLY A 139 5.61 -3.07 -15.68
CA GLY A 139 5.17 -4.46 -15.53
C GLY A 139 3.68 -4.61 -15.21
N MET A 140 3.12 -3.71 -14.39
CA MET A 140 1.67 -3.65 -14.20
C MET A 140 0.95 -3.26 -15.50
N ALA A 141 1.50 -2.32 -16.27
CA ALA A 141 0.95 -1.93 -17.56
C ALA A 141 1.00 -3.07 -18.58
N ASP A 142 2.10 -3.84 -18.63
CA ASP A 142 2.23 -5.01 -19.47
C ASP A 142 1.13 -6.03 -19.15
N PHE A 143 0.99 -6.37 -17.87
CA PHE A 143 0.04 -7.37 -17.44
C PHE A 143 -1.42 -6.95 -17.71
N ILE A 144 -1.79 -5.71 -17.33
CA ILE A 144 -3.17 -5.27 -17.43
C ILE A 144 -3.59 -5.00 -18.88
N SER A 145 -2.67 -4.60 -19.77
CA SER A 145 -2.95 -4.42 -21.20
C SER A 145 -3.32 -5.73 -21.90
N ALA A 146 -2.84 -6.87 -21.38
CA ALA A 146 -3.17 -8.20 -21.88
C ALA A 146 -4.36 -8.85 -21.13
N TYR A 147 -4.91 -8.19 -20.12
CA TYR A 147 -6.02 -8.74 -19.33
C TYR A 147 -7.31 -8.75 -20.16
N ALA A 148 -8.07 -9.85 -20.08
CA ALA A 148 -9.29 -10.02 -20.87
C ALA A 148 -10.26 -8.83 -20.62
N GLY A 149 -10.88 -8.33 -21.68
CA GLY A 149 -11.82 -7.18 -21.60
C GLY A 149 -11.15 -5.81 -21.46
N VAL A 150 -9.83 -5.70 -21.35
CA VAL A 150 -9.15 -4.41 -21.31
C VAL A 150 -8.94 -3.83 -22.72
N ASP A 151 -9.19 -2.55 -22.86
CA ASP A 151 -8.81 -1.76 -24.03
C ASP A 151 -7.42 -1.17 -23.79
N LYS A 152 -6.41 -1.77 -24.42
CA LYS A 152 -5.00 -1.38 -24.29
C LYS A 152 -4.70 0.06 -24.73
N ASP A 153 -5.58 0.67 -25.50
CA ASP A 153 -5.43 2.03 -25.99
C ASP A 153 -6.06 3.08 -25.04
N ARG A 154 -6.68 2.61 -23.93
CA ARG A 154 -7.27 3.43 -22.86
C ARG A 154 -6.67 3.08 -21.50
N LEU A 155 -5.35 3.22 -21.39
CA LEU A 155 -4.62 2.94 -20.16
C LEU A 155 -4.29 4.23 -19.41
N GLY A 156 -4.65 4.30 -18.13
CA GLY A 156 -4.26 5.36 -17.19
C GLY A 156 -3.34 4.82 -16.10
N VAL A 157 -2.71 5.75 -15.38
CA VAL A 157 -1.90 5.42 -14.21
C VAL A 157 -2.13 6.41 -13.07
N LEU A 158 -2.28 5.90 -11.86
CA LEU A 158 -2.38 6.66 -10.61
C LEU A 158 -1.23 6.29 -9.69
N GLY A 159 -0.43 7.26 -9.28
CA GLY A 159 0.62 7.07 -8.29
C GLY A 159 0.33 7.79 -6.99
N ILE A 160 0.56 7.12 -5.85
CA ILE A 160 0.28 7.68 -4.53
C ILE A 160 1.59 7.88 -3.78
N CYS A 161 1.82 9.08 -3.24
CA CYS A 161 3.02 9.44 -2.46
C CYS A 161 4.31 9.14 -3.26
N GLY A 162 5.20 8.29 -2.76
CA GLY A 162 6.40 7.84 -3.49
C GLY A 162 6.07 7.14 -4.81
N GLY A 163 4.97 6.36 -4.84
CA GLY A 163 4.44 5.81 -6.09
C GLY A 163 4.12 6.88 -7.14
N GLY A 164 3.72 8.09 -6.70
CA GLY A 164 3.46 9.23 -7.60
C GLY A 164 4.70 9.69 -8.35
N GLY A 165 5.84 9.81 -7.66
CA GLY A 165 7.10 10.18 -8.31
C GLY A 165 7.56 9.15 -9.35
N TYR A 166 7.49 7.87 -9.00
CA TYR A 166 7.84 6.78 -9.94
C TYR A 166 6.86 6.68 -11.11
N THR A 167 5.56 6.92 -10.86
CA THR A 167 4.53 6.98 -11.90
C THR A 167 4.79 8.09 -12.90
N LEU A 168 5.14 9.29 -12.42
CA LEU A 168 5.50 10.41 -13.30
C LEU A 168 6.71 10.03 -14.16
N ASN A 169 7.71 9.41 -13.55
CA ASN A 169 8.90 8.96 -14.27
C ASN A 169 8.57 7.91 -15.34
N ALA A 170 7.75 6.90 -15.04
CA ALA A 170 7.32 5.90 -16.01
C ALA A 170 6.55 6.52 -17.18
N ALA A 171 5.64 7.45 -16.90
CA ALA A 171 4.80 8.08 -17.92
C ALA A 171 5.55 8.99 -18.89
N LYS A 172 6.76 9.45 -18.53
CA LYS A 172 7.61 10.23 -19.47
C LYS A 172 7.91 9.45 -20.75
N SER A 173 8.18 8.14 -20.62
CA SER A 173 8.62 7.29 -21.73
C SER A 173 7.54 6.34 -22.21
N ASP A 174 6.68 5.82 -21.34
CA ASP A 174 5.65 4.84 -21.68
C ASP A 174 4.39 5.52 -22.26
N LYS A 175 4.31 5.55 -23.58
CA LYS A 175 3.20 6.20 -24.31
C LYS A 175 1.90 5.39 -24.34
N ARG A 176 1.87 4.22 -23.70
CA ARG A 176 0.63 3.49 -23.42
C ARG A 176 -0.26 4.23 -22.44
N PHE A 177 0.33 4.96 -21.49
CA PHE A 177 -0.42 5.81 -20.57
C PHE A 177 -1.00 7.03 -21.26
N LYS A 178 -2.34 7.10 -21.31
CA LYS A 178 -3.09 8.21 -21.90
C LYS A 178 -3.53 9.24 -20.87
N ALA A 179 -3.52 8.86 -19.60
CA ALA A 179 -3.81 9.72 -18.46
C ALA A 179 -2.88 9.39 -17.31
N VAL A 180 -2.40 10.41 -16.63
CA VAL A 180 -1.51 10.30 -15.45
C VAL A 180 -2.10 11.14 -14.34
N ALA A 181 -2.23 10.54 -13.16
CA ALA A 181 -2.62 11.25 -11.95
C ALA A 181 -1.66 10.90 -10.81
N THR A 182 -1.42 11.85 -9.93
CA THR A 182 -0.64 11.64 -8.71
C THR A 182 -1.39 12.20 -7.50
N LEU A 183 -1.37 11.47 -6.40
CA LEU A 183 -1.94 11.89 -5.12
C LEU A 183 -0.83 12.13 -4.13
N SER A 184 -0.73 13.37 -3.58
CA SER A 184 0.30 13.74 -2.60
C SER A 184 1.69 13.25 -3.02
N MET A 185 2.06 13.53 -4.28
CA MET A 185 3.30 13.03 -4.90
C MET A 185 4.51 13.33 -4.02
N PHE A 186 5.33 12.31 -3.82
CA PHE A 186 6.57 12.41 -3.09
C PHE A 186 7.75 12.12 -4.04
N ASN A 187 8.58 13.13 -4.28
CA ASN A 187 9.80 12.95 -5.04
C ASN A 187 10.87 12.30 -4.16
N SER A 188 10.88 10.96 -4.17
CA SER A 188 11.71 10.16 -3.27
C SER A 188 13.20 10.54 -3.36
N GLY A 189 13.71 10.80 -4.55
CA GLY A 189 15.11 11.18 -4.75
C GLY A 189 15.44 12.53 -4.15
N GLN A 190 14.66 13.55 -4.49
CA GLN A 190 14.88 14.90 -3.98
C GLN A 190 14.82 14.95 -2.44
N VAL A 191 13.79 14.32 -1.85
CA VAL A 191 13.65 14.35 -0.38
C VAL A 191 14.70 13.50 0.31
N ARG A 192 15.12 12.38 -0.26
CA ARG A 192 16.21 11.57 0.29
C ARG A 192 17.56 12.27 0.17
N ARG A 193 17.78 13.07 -0.87
CA ARG A 193 18.99 13.87 -1.04
C ARG A 193 18.99 15.12 -0.16
N ASN A 194 17.93 15.91 -0.22
CA ASN A 194 17.91 17.25 0.39
C ASN A 194 17.28 17.27 1.79
N GLY A 195 16.53 16.24 2.19
CA GLY A 195 15.66 16.30 3.35
C GLY A 195 14.36 17.07 3.07
N TYR A 196 13.41 17.00 4.01
CA TYR A 196 12.19 17.81 3.94
C TYR A 196 12.55 19.31 4.02
N MET A 197 12.05 20.10 3.09
CA MET A 197 12.38 21.53 2.95
C MET A 197 13.89 21.85 2.93
N ASN A 198 14.68 20.97 2.31
CA ASN A 198 16.13 21.09 2.21
C ASN A 198 16.88 21.05 3.55
N SER A 199 16.32 20.43 4.56
CA SER A 199 16.86 20.38 5.94
C SER A 199 18.13 19.53 6.11
N GLN A 200 18.60 18.82 5.06
CA GLN A 200 19.73 17.88 5.13
C GLN A 200 20.75 18.07 3.99
N LEU A 201 20.88 19.28 3.47
CA LEU A 201 21.83 19.57 2.39
C LEU A 201 23.29 19.39 2.82
N ASP A 202 23.60 19.73 4.05
CA ASP A 202 24.93 19.65 4.66
C ASP A 202 25.42 18.22 4.90
N THR A 203 24.50 17.25 5.00
CA THR A 203 24.82 15.83 5.26
C THR A 203 24.75 14.93 4.02
N VAL A 204 24.60 15.49 2.82
CA VAL A 204 24.47 14.72 1.57
C VAL A 204 25.65 13.77 1.36
N GLN A 205 26.87 14.27 1.50
CA GLN A 205 28.08 13.47 1.25
C GLN A 205 28.27 12.38 2.31
N GLU A 206 27.98 12.68 3.57
CA GLU A 206 28.03 11.69 4.66
C GLU A 206 27.05 10.54 4.42
N ARG A 207 25.80 10.84 4.01
CA ARG A 207 24.80 9.83 3.71
C ARG A 207 25.11 9.00 2.46
N LEU A 208 25.75 9.59 1.46
CA LEU A 208 26.26 8.85 0.29
C LEU A 208 27.42 7.94 0.69
N GLN A 209 28.33 8.39 1.56
CA GLN A 209 29.39 7.54 2.09
C GLN A 209 28.83 6.37 2.87
N LEU A 210 27.87 6.62 3.79
CA LEU A 210 27.15 5.56 4.53
C LEU A 210 26.53 4.51 3.60
N ALA A 211 25.90 4.95 2.52
CA ALA A 211 25.28 4.03 1.55
C ALA A 211 26.34 3.22 0.76
N SER A 212 27.47 3.85 0.45
CA SER A 212 28.62 3.20 -0.23
C SER A 212 29.26 2.14 0.66
N ASP A 213 29.48 2.48 1.93
CA ASP A 213 30.06 1.55 2.92
C ASP A 213 29.12 0.38 3.17
N ALA A 214 27.81 0.62 3.28
CA ALA A 214 26.81 -0.43 3.40
C ALA A 214 26.83 -1.38 2.20
N ARG A 215 26.98 -0.85 0.98
CA ARG A 215 27.11 -1.68 -0.22
C ARG A 215 28.41 -2.51 -0.23
N ALA A 216 29.51 -1.93 0.19
CA ALA A 216 30.80 -2.64 0.29
C ALA A 216 30.72 -3.78 1.31
N GLU A 217 30.12 -3.54 2.48
CA GLU A 217 29.89 -4.55 3.51
C GLU A 217 28.96 -5.67 3.03
N GLU A 218 27.88 -5.32 2.32
CA GLU A 218 26.96 -6.28 1.71
C GLU A 218 27.70 -7.26 0.78
N ILE A 219 28.57 -6.75 -0.06
CA ILE A 219 29.36 -7.59 -1.00
C ILE A 219 30.42 -8.42 -0.27
N ALA A 220 31.06 -7.85 0.75
CA ALA A 220 32.15 -8.53 1.47
C ALA A 220 31.64 -9.65 2.39
N THR A 221 30.49 -9.45 3.01
CA THR A 221 30.00 -10.32 4.11
C THR A 221 28.62 -10.92 3.89
N GLY A 222 27.86 -10.42 2.90
CA GLY A 222 26.45 -10.75 2.71
C GLY A 222 25.51 -10.07 3.72
N LYS A 223 26.03 -9.25 4.65
CA LYS A 223 25.23 -8.56 5.67
C LYS A 223 24.55 -7.34 5.11
N ILE A 224 23.22 -7.32 5.14
CA ILE A 224 22.39 -6.22 4.63
C ILE A 224 22.12 -5.20 5.73
N ALA A 225 22.49 -3.93 5.51
CA ALA A 225 22.11 -2.83 6.36
C ALA A 225 20.78 -2.22 5.91
N TYR A 226 19.93 -1.84 6.86
CA TYR A 226 18.64 -1.21 6.60
C TYR A 226 18.55 0.16 7.26
N SER A 227 17.99 1.13 6.53
CA SER A 227 17.68 2.48 7.01
C SER A 227 16.17 2.67 7.12
N GLY A 228 15.71 3.54 8.03
CA GLY A 228 14.30 3.84 8.24
C GLY A 228 13.55 2.74 8.99
N THR A 229 14.23 1.91 9.74
CA THR A 229 13.62 0.87 10.58
C THR A 229 12.73 1.49 11.64
N VAL A 230 11.48 1.02 11.70
CA VAL A 230 10.49 1.38 12.72
C VAL A 230 9.97 0.08 13.34
N ASP A 231 10.08 -0.02 14.64
CA ASP A 231 9.42 -1.09 15.38
C ASP A 231 7.94 -0.73 15.57
N PHE A 232 7.09 -1.25 14.69
CA PHE A 232 5.65 -1.00 14.75
C PHE A 232 4.99 -1.64 15.97
N ASP A 233 5.59 -2.69 16.57
CA ASP A 233 5.04 -3.32 17.77
C ASP A 233 5.29 -2.46 19.02
N ALA A 234 6.41 -1.75 19.05
CA ALA A 234 6.73 -0.79 20.11
C ALA A 234 6.01 0.55 19.99
N LEU A 235 5.40 0.88 18.84
CA LEU A 235 4.66 2.13 18.68
C LEU A 235 3.42 2.16 19.57
N THR A 236 3.22 3.26 20.29
CA THR A 236 1.99 3.60 21.02
C THR A 236 1.33 4.79 20.37
N GLU A 237 0.00 4.94 20.53
CA GLU A 237 -0.70 6.14 20.07
C GLU A 237 -0.13 7.42 20.73
N GLU A 238 0.27 7.32 21.99
CA GLU A 238 0.92 8.43 22.69
C GLU A 238 2.24 8.82 22.01
N SER A 239 3.07 7.86 21.62
CA SER A 239 4.34 8.15 20.93
C SER A 239 4.11 8.75 19.54
N ILE A 240 3.10 8.27 18.82
CA ILE A 240 2.71 8.80 17.51
C ILE A 240 2.18 10.24 17.64
N ASN A 241 1.35 10.53 18.64
CA ASN A 241 0.78 11.85 18.85
C ASN A 241 1.83 12.92 19.24
N LYS A 242 3.03 12.52 19.67
CA LYS A 242 4.16 13.42 19.91
C LYS A 242 4.88 13.86 18.63
N ILE A 243 4.59 13.24 17.49
CA ILE A 243 5.16 13.62 16.19
C ILE A 243 4.54 14.95 15.78
N THR A 244 5.34 15.99 15.65
CA THR A 244 4.88 17.35 15.37
C THR A 244 4.49 17.58 13.91
N ASN A 245 5.08 16.83 12.98
CA ASN A 245 4.73 16.90 11.56
C ASN A 245 3.47 16.05 11.29
N ASP A 246 2.41 16.70 10.83
CA ASP A 246 1.09 16.05 10.61
C ASP A 246 1.17 14.90 9.63
N LEU A 247 1.87 15.06 8.50
CA LEU A 247 2.02 14.01 7.49
C LEU A 247 2.66 12.73 8.09
N TYR A 248 3.73 12.90 8.87
CA TYR A 248 4.39 11.76 9.50
C TYR A 248 3.56 11.17 10.63
N ARG A 249 2.87 11.99 11.42
CA ARG A 249 1.98 11.52 12.49
C ARG A 249 0.83 10.70 11.93
N GLU A 250 0.11 11.22 10.95
CA GLU A 250 -1.00 10.53 10.30
C GLU A 250 -0.52 9.27 9.55
N GLY A 251 0.60 9.35 8.87
CA GLY A 251 1.24 8.21 8.21
C GLY A 251 1.62 7.09 9.19
N MET A 252 2.20 7.43 10.34
CA MET A 252 2.52 6.45 11.39
C MET A 252 1.25 5.85 12.00
N MET A 253 0.19 6.66 12.21
CA MET A 253 -1.09 6.15 12.67
C MET A 253 -1.70 5.17 11.66
N TYR A 254 -1.69 5.52 10.38
CA TYR A 254 -2.23 4.67 9.31
C TYR A 254 -1.45 3.36 9.18
N TYR A 255 -0.14 3.43 8.90
CA TYR A 255 0.68 2.25 8.60
C TYR A 255 1.10 1.45 9.82
N GLY A 256 1.27 2.10 10.96
CA GLY A 256 1.72 1.46 12.21
C GLY A 256 0.60 0.92 13.08
N LYS A 257 -0.64 1.43 12.93
CA LYS A 257 -1.78 1.09 13.78
C LYS A 257 -3.02 0.70 12.98
N THR A 258 -3.77 1.69 12.49
CA THR A 258 -5.16 1.50 12.02
C THR A 258 -5.29 0.65 10.76
N HIS A 259 -4.29 0.68 9.88
CA HIS A 259 -4.26 -0.05 8.60
C HIS A 259 -2.93 -0.78 8.42
N ARG A 260 -2.37 -1.24 9.55
CA ARG A 260 -1.13 -2.01 9.55
C ARG A 260 -1.29 -3.28 8.73
N HIS A 261 -0.29 -3.56 7.90
CA HIS A 261 -0.16 -4.84 7.18
C HIS A 261 1.21 -5.45 7.50
N PRO A 262 1.30 -6.79 7.74
CA PRO A 262 2.56 -7.42 8.15
C PRO A 262 3.70 -7.25 7.13
N ASN A 263 3.38 -7.07 5.87
CA ASN A 263 4.35 -6.92 4.79
C ASN A 263 4.72 -5.47 4.49
N SER A 264 4.07 -4.47 5.13
CA SER A 264 4.45 -3.07 4.97
C SER A 264 5.63 -2.72 5.89
N THR A 265 6.54 -1.86 5.40
CA THR A 265 7.71 -1.45 6.17
C THR A 265 8.26 -0.14 5.64
N PHE A 266 8.81 0.68 6.54
CA PHE A 266 9.58 1.86 6.15
C PHE A 266 11.09 1.59 6.04
N ALA A 267 11.52 0.38 6.37
CA ALA A 267 12.92 -0.01 6.25
C ALA A 267 13.27 -0.35 4.80
N TYR A 268 14.35 0.24 4.30
CA TYR A 268 14.94 -0.06 3.01
C TYR A 268 16.42 -0.40 3.15
N THR A 269 16.96 -1.15 2.19
CA THR A 269 18.41 -1.40 2.17
C THR A 269 19.14 -0.06 2.11
N THR A 270 20.12 0.15 2.99
CA THR A 270 20.86 1.40 3.07
C THR A 270 21.59 1.70 1.77
N SER A 271 22.08 0.66 1.09
CA SER A 271 22.73 0.78 -0.22
C SER A 271 21.82 1.36 -1.31
N SER A 272 20.50 1.26 -1.18
CA SER A 272 19.56 1.89 -2.13
C SER A 272 19.65 3.41 -2.16
N LEU A 273 20.13 4.06 -1.11
CA LEU A 273 20.27 5.51 -1.04
C LEU A 273 21.21 6.08 -2.13
N MET A 274 22.19 5.30 -2.61
CA MET A 274 23.09 5.73 -3.68
C MET A 274 22.31 6.11 -4.94
N GLU A 275 21.38 5.26 -5.37
CA GLU A 275 20.57 5.53 -6.56
C GLU A 275 19.43 6.50 -6.26
N LEU A 276 18.79 6.39 -5.10
CA LEU A 276 17.73 7.31 -4.70
C LEU A 276 18.22 8.76 -4.65
N MET A 277 19.38 9.02 -4.04
CA MET A 277 19.88 10.39 -3.88
C MET A 277 20.40 11.00 -5.19
N SER A 278 20.68 10.19 -6.22
CA SER A 278 21.05 10.67 -7.55
C SER A 278 19.86 10.84 -8.50
N TRP A 279 18.66 10.43 -8.10
CA TRP A 279 17.46 10.43 -8.94
C TRP A 279 16.55 11.62 -8.64
N ASP A 280 15.79 12.03 -9.65
CA ASP A 280 14.70 13.00 -9.52
C ASP A 280 13.51 12.61 -10.41
N ALA A 281 12.31 12.66 -9.85
CA ALA A 281 11.08 12.31 -10.57
C ALA A 281 10.79 13.27 -11.73
N ALA A 282 11.21 14.53 -11.61
CA ALA A 282 10.91 15.60 -12.56
C ALA A 282 12.01 15.83 -13.61
N ASP A 283 13.17 15.17 -13.48
CA ASP A 283 14.26 15.34 -14.44
C ASP A 283 13.84 14.93 -15.86
N ASN A 284 14.23 15.73 -16.84
CA ASN A 284 14.09 15.44 -18.28
C ASN A 284 12.65 15.21 -18.75
N ILE A 285 11.71 16.01 -18.30
CA ILE A 285 10.35 16.06 -18.87
C ILE A 285 10.35 17.02 -20.06
#